data_121fc7a8b626115208ca27efd394845c
#
_entry.id   121fc7a8b626115208ca27efd394845c
#
_cell.length_a   1.000
_cell.length_b   1.000
_cell.length_c   1.000
_cell.angle_alpha   90.00
_cell.angle_beta   90.00
_cell.angle_gamma   90.00
#
_symmetry.space_group_name_H-M   'P 1'
#
loop_
_entity.id
_entity.type
_entity.pdbx_description
1 polymer ?
#
loop_
_entity_poly.entity_id
_entity_poly.type
_entity_poly.pdbx_seq_one_letter_code
_entity_poly.pdbx_strand_id
1 'polypeptide(L)'
;MRFFDLWGIPNDNGDIESYDYLFLGDYVDRGNHSLETICLLMALKVKFPDKIHLLRGNHEDKWINNAFGFAEECGNRLGEDPSDPDSVFNKINDLFDWLPLSAVIEERIICLHGGIGSALVSLEQVDQIPRPLEVIHEVSTPEQQLVVDILWSDPTDSDSELGI
;
A
#
# COMPACT_ATOMS: atom_id res chain seq x y z
N MET A 1 -10.93 -11.39 -3.15
CA MET A 1 -11.52 -10.72 -4.33
C MET A 1 -13.04 -10.57 -4.29
N ARG A 2 -13.66 -10.64 -3.12
CA ARG A 2 -15.13 -10.49 -2.97
C ARG A 2 -15.70 -9.21 -3.59
N PHE A 3 -14.92 -8.15 -3.66
CA PHE A 3 -15.37 -6.89 -4.26
C PHE A 3 -15.69 -7.08 -5.75
N PHE A 4 -14.81 -7.68 -6.52
CA PHE A 4 -15.03 -7.93 -7.95
C PHE A 4 -16.07 -9.02 -8.21
N ASP A 5 -16.28 -9.95 -7.26
CA ASP A 5 -17.36 -10.94 -7.35
C ASP A 5 -18.74 -10.30 -7.20
N LEU A 6 -18.84 -9.20 -6.44
CA LEU A 6 -20.10 -8.48 -6.19
C LEU A 6 -20.40 -7.41 -7.24
N TRP A 7 -19.36 -6.72 -7.72
CA TRP A 7 -19.50 -5.51 -8.55
C TRP A 7 -18.99 -5.68 -9.99
N GLY A 8 -18.43 -6.86 -10.31
CA GLY A 8 -17.79 -7.14 -11.59
C GLY A 8 -16.35 -6.64 -11.69
N ILE A 9 -15.62 -7.21 -12.64
CA ILE A 9 -14.25 -6.76 -12.95
C ILE A 9 -14.36 -5.42 -13.68
N PRO A 10 -13.45 -4.45 -13.42
CA PRO A 10 -13.50 -3.10 -13.98
C PRO A 10 -13.68 -3.01 -15.50
N ASN A 11 -13.48 -4.08 -16.23
CA ASN A 11 -13.54 -4.09 -17.69
C ASN A 11 -14.80 -4.75 -18.28
N ASP A 12 -15.57 -5.49 -17.50
CA ASP A 12 -16.66 -6.33 -18.03
C ASP A 12 -17.97 -5.56 -18.22
N ASN A 13 -18.19 -4.50 -17.43
CA ASN A 13 -19.43 -3.73 -17.44
C ASN A 13 -19.24 -2.25 -17.86
N GLY A 14 -18.06 -1.87 -18.36
CA GLY A 14 -17.77 -0.48 -18.76
C GLY A 14 -17.67 0.50 -17.59
N ASP A 15 -17.62 0.01 -16.36
CA ASP A 15 -17.58 0.82 -15.14
C ASP A 15 -16.24 1.57 -14.99
N ILE A 16 -15.13 1.00 -15.47
CA ILE A 16 -13.82 1.67 -15.45
C ILE A 16 -13.78 2.92 -16.33
N GLU A 17 -14.66 3.04 -17.31
CA GLU A 17 -14.78 4.25 -18.09
C GLU A 17 -15.45 5.39 -17.29
N SER A 18 -16.25 5.02 -16.27
CA SER A 18 -17.06 5.94 -15.49
C SER A 18 -16.54 6.21 -14.08
N TYR A 19 -15.73 5.31 -13.53
CA TYR A 19 -15.25 5.36 -12.15
C TYR A 19 -13.75 5.24 -12.07
N ASP A 20 -13.16 5.98 -11.13
CA ASP A 20 -11.79 5.80 -10.69
C ASP A 20 -11.78 4.88 -9.47
N TYR A 21 -10.76 4.03 -9.39
CA TYR A 21 -10.56 3.09 -8.29
C TYR A 21 -9.35 3.50 -7.49
N LEU A 22 -9.53 3.72 -6.20
CA LEU A 22 -8.46 3.96 -5.25
C LEU A 22 -8.39 2.80 -4.26
N PHE A 23 -7.26 2.10 -4.25
CA PHE A 23 -6.96 1.03 -3.31
C PHE A 23 -6.02 1.56 -2.23
N LEU A 24 -6.33 1.27 -0.97
CA LEU A 24 -5.70 1.93 0.17
C LEU A 24 -4.55 1.12 0.82
N GLY A 25 -4.00 0.12 0.13
CA GLY A 25 -2.90 -0.69 0.65
C GLY A 25 -3.31 -2.07 1.12
N ASP A 26 -2.36 -2.77 1.74
CA ASP A 26 -2.48 -4.12 2.27
C ASP A 26 -2.86 -5.17 1.21
N TYR A 27 -2.08 -5.20 0.15
CA TYR A 27 -2.27 -6.11 -0.99
C TYR A 27 -1.69 -7.49 -0.75
N VAL A 28 -0.78 -7.62 0.19
CA VAL A 28 -0.05 -8.85 0.52
C VAL A 28 -0.22 -9.24 1.98
N ASP A 29 0.21 -10.43 2.34
CA ASP A 29 0.19 -11.04 3.67
C ASP A 29 -1.18 -11.55 4.15
N ARG A 30 -1.13 -12.34 5.22
CA ARG A 30 -2.27 -12.91 5.97
C ARG A 30 -3.27 -13.71 5.14
N GLY A 31 -2.96 -13.98 3.88
CA GLY A 31 -3.77 -14.76 2.95
C GLY A 31 -2.90 -15.70 2.11
N ASN A 32 -3.53 -16.42 1.19
CA ASN A 32 -2.84 -17.39 0.32
C ASN A 32 -2.83 -16.95 -1.14
N HIS A 33 -3.14 -15.68 -1.41
CA HIS A 33 -3.35 -15.13 -2.77
C HIS A 33 -2.72 -13.75 -2.95
N SER A 34 -1.61 -13.48 -2.24
CA SER A 34 -0.91 -12.20 -2.35
C SER A 34 -0.38 -11.98 -3.76
N LEU A 35 0.20 -13.03 -4.36
CA LEU A 35 0.71 -12.98 -5.74
C LEU A 35 -0.38 -12.64 -6.74
N GLU A 36 -1.54 -13.31 -6.67
CA GLU A 36 -2.66 -13.02 -7.57
C GLU A 36 -3.19 -11.61 -7.36
N THR A 37 -3.29 -11.17 -6.11
CA THR A 37 -3.80 -9.83 -5.78
C THR A 37 -2.91 -8.75 -6.34
N ILE A 38 -1.61 -8.80 -6.04
CA ILE A 38 -0.69 -7.76 -6.52
C ILE A 38 -0.52 -7.80 -8.04
N CYS A 39 -0.43 -9.00 -8.65
CA CYS A 39 -0.34 -9.12 -10.10
C CYS A 39 -1.58 -8.56 -10.81
N LEU A 40 -2.78 -8.82 -10.27
CA LEU A 40 -4.02 -8.26 -10.83
C LEU A 40 -4.03 -6.73 -10.74
N LEU A 41 -3.71 -6.17 -9.56
CA LEU A 41 -3.69 -4.73 -9.37
C LEU A 41 -2.66 -4.04 -10.25
N MET A 42 -1.47 -4.63 -10.41
CA MET A 42 -0.45 -4.12 -11.31
C MET A 42 -0.88 -4.20 -12.78
N ALA A 43 -1.50 -5.31 -13.20
CA ALA A 43 -2.03 -5.44 -14.56
C ALA A 43 -3.12 -4.40 -14.84
N LEU A 44 -4.02 -4.17 -13.89
CA LEU A 44 -5.04 -3.12 -13.99
C LEU A 44 -4.41 -1.72 -14.03
N LYS A 45 -3.41 -1.44 -13.18
CA LYS A 45 -2.69 -0.15 -13.19
C LYS A 45 -1.99 0.11 -14.51
N VAL A 46 -1.34 -0.90 -15.09
CA VAL A 46 -0.67 -0.77 -16.40
C VAL A 46 -1.69 -0.55 -17.52
N LYS A 47 -2.82 -1.27 -17.47
CA LYS A 47 -3.86 -1.17 -18.51
C LYS A 47 -4.67 0.11 -18.41
N PHE A 48 -4.92 0.60 -17.20
CA PHE A 48 -5.79 1.75 -16.92
C PHE A 48 -5.08 2.73 -15.96
N PRO A 49 -3.98 3.36 -16.39
CA PRO A 49 -3.11 4.14 -15.50
C PRO A 49 -3.81 5.34 -14.86
N ASP A 50 -4.78 5.93 -15.53
CA ASP A 50 -5.51 7.10 -15.06
C ASP A 50 -6.77 6.76 -14.26
N LYS A 51 -7.10 5.47 -14.14
CA LYS A 51 -8.32 4.98 -13.49
C LYS A 51 -8.04 4.13 -12.24
N ILE A 52 -6.86 3.55 -12.18
CA ILE A 52 -6.45 2.69 -11.06
C ILE A 52 -5.37 3.40 -10.26
N HIS A 53 -5.65 3.65 -9.00
CA HIS A 53 -4.76 4.31 -8.06
C HIS A 53 -4.49 3.39 -6.88
N LEU A 54 -3.21 3.25 -6.51
CA LEU A 54 -2.77 2.36 -5.45
C LEU A 54 -2.00 3.18 -4.42
N LEU A 55 -2.41 3.14 -3.16
CA LEU A 55 -1.66 3.67 -2.04
C LEU A 55 -0.84 2.56 -1.38
N ARG A 56 0.18 2.95 -0.68
CA ARG A 56 1.00 2.06 0.14
C ARG A 56 0.30 1.79 1.47
N GLY A 57 0.19 0.53 1.86
CA GLY A 57 -0.15 0.10 3.21
C GLY A 57 1.09 -0.29 4.01
N ASN A 58 0.91 -0.62 5.27
CA ASN A 58 2.01 -1.02 6.15
C ASN A 58 2.55 -2.43 5.82
N HIS A 59 1.76 -3.26 5.11
CA HIS A 59 2.22 -4.55 4.60
C HIS A 59 3.03 -4.44 3.29
N GLU A 60 2.99 -3.32 2.60
CA GLU A 60 3.86 -3.02 1.46
C GLU A 60 5.24 -2.53 1.92
N ASP A 61 5.78 -3.25 2.90
CA ASP A 61 7.09 -3.07 3.51
C ASP A 61 7.83 -4.40 3.57
N LYS A 62 9.06 -4.43 3.07
CA LYS A 62 9.85 -5.66 2.93
C LYS A 62 10.10 -6.37 4.26
N TRP A 63 10.31 -5.62 5.33
CA TRP A 63 10.54 -6.20 6.64
C TRP A 63 9.26 -6.85 7.18
N ILE A 64 8.11 -6.20 6.99
CA ILE A 64 6.80 -6.71 7.38
C ILE A 64 6.44 -7.94 6.54
N ASN A 65 6.44 -7.82 5.22
CA ASN A 65 5.93 -8.89 4.36
C ASN A 65 6.89 -10.09 4.24
N ASN A 66 8.14 -9.94 4.68
CA ASN A 66 9.04 -11.07 4.90
C ASN A 66 8.59 -11.93 6.10
N ALA A 67 8.00 -11.31 7.13
CA ALA A 67 7.60 -11.99 8.36
C ALA A 67 6.13 -12.49 8.33
N PHE A 68 5.24 -11.88 7.52
CA PHE A 68 3.81 -12.11 7.59
C PHE A 68 3.21 -12.95 6.45
N GLY A 69 4.06 -13.52 5.59
CA GLY A 69 3.66 -14.60 4.68
C GLY A 69 3.97 -14.40 3.21
N PHE A 70 4.17 -13.18 2.73
CA PHE A 70 4.40 -12.94 1.30
C PHE A 70 5.72 -13.54 0.80
N ALA A 71 6.82 -13.42 1.58
CA ALA A 71 8.08 -14.07 1.24
C ALA A 71 7.93 -15.60 1.16
N GLU A 72 7.23 -16.21 2.13
CA GLU A 72 6.95 -17.65 2.14
C GLU A 72 6.08 -18.05 0.94
N GLU A 73 5.07 -17.27 0.58
CA GLU A 73 4.22 -17.51 -0.59
C GLU A 73 5.06 -17.50 -1.88
N CYS A 74 5.94 -16.50 -2.06
CA CYS A 74 6.85 -16.41 -3.22
C CYS A 74 7.77 -17.62 -3.28
N GLY A 75 8.44 -17.96 -2.17
CA GLY A 75 9.34 -19.12 -2.11
C GLY A 75 8.63 -20.42 -2.45
N ASN A 76 7.49 -20.69 -1.84
CA ASN A 76 6.76 -21.94 -2.02
C ASN A 76 6.11 -22.06 -3.42
N ARG A 77 5.59 -20.98 -3.97
CA ARG A 77 4.82 -21.05 -5.21
C ARG A 77 5.65 -20.83 -6.46
N LEU A 78 6.72 -20.03 -6.36
CA LEU A 78 7.60 -19.73 -7.51
C LEU A 78 8.87 -20.56 -7.47
N GLY A 79 9.19 -21.22 -6.34
CA GLY A 79 10.42 -22.00 -6.18
C GLY A 79 11.66 -21.12 -6.12
N GLU A 80 11.54 -19.88 -5.68
CA GLU A 80 12.63 -18.92 -5.58
C GLU A 80 13.15 -18.79 -4.14
N ASP A 81 14.35 -18.25 -4.01
CA ASP A 81 14.90 -17.82 -2.72
C ASP A 81 14.57 -16.33 -2.51
N PRO A 82 13.72 -15.97 -1.52
CA PRO A 82 13.41 -14.56 -1.24
C PRO A 82 14.63 -13.71 -0.84
N SER A 83 15.76 -14.33 -0.50
CA SER A 83 17.02 -13.60 -0.23
C SER A 83 17.76 -13.21 -1.51
N ASP A 84 17.44 -13.81 -2.67
CA ASP A 84 18.01 -13.44 -3.95
C ASP A 84 17.51 -12.05 -4.38
N PRO A 85 18.38 -11.06 -4.60
CA PRO A 85 17.98 -9.72 -5.06
C PRO A 85 17.16 -9.70 -6.35
N ASP A 86 17.29 -10.74 -7.18
CA ASP A 86 16.56 -10.85 -8.44
C ASP A 86 15.25 -11.62 -8.32
N SER A 87 14.89 -12.10 -7.12
CA SER A 87 13.62 -12.79 -6.86
C SER A 87 12.41 -11.88 -7.13
N VAL A 88 11.27 -12.49 -7.44
CA VAL A 88 9.99 -11.78 -7.60
C VAL A 88 9.61 -11.07 -6.31
N PHE A 89 9.88 -11.68 -5.14
CA PHE A 89 9.68 -11.06 -3.84
C PHE A 89 10.38 -9.70 -3.75
N ASN A 90 11.68 -9.64 -4.11
CA ASN A 90 12.44 -8.39 -4.04
C ASN A 90 11.98 -7.38 -5.09
N LYS A 91 11.70 -7.81 -6.32
CA LYS A 91 11.21 -6.89 -7.38
C LYS A 91 9.85 -6.28 -7.05
N ILE A 92 8.96 -7.02 -6.38
CA ILE A 92 7.68 -6.46 -5.92
C ILE A 92 7.91 -5.48 -4.77
N ASN A 93 8.83 -5.76 -3.84
CA ASN A 93 9.17 -4.81 -2.78
C ASN A 93 9.83 -3.54 -3.32
N ASP A 94 10.73 -3.64 -4.30
CA ASP A 94 11.28 -2.48 -5.01
C ASP A 94 10.16 -1.59 -5.61
N LEU A 95 9.09 -2.20 -6.12
CA LEU A 95 7.92 -1.48 -6.61
C LEU A 95 7.11 -0.84 -5.48
N PHE A 96 6.97 -1.50 -4.33
CA PHE A 96 6.27 -0.96 -3.17
C PHE A 96 6.89 0.33 -2.66
N ASP A 97 8.20 0.49 -2.75
CA ASP A 97 8.90 1.71 -2.36
C ASP A 97 8.53 2.94 -3.21
N TRP A 98 7.91 2.73 -4.37
CA TRP A 98 7.41 3.80 -5.24
C TRP A 98 5.94 4.14 -5.02
N LEU A 99 5.20 3.35 -4.25
CA LEU A 99 3.79 3.61 -3.99
C LEU A 99 3.59 4.93 -3.23
N PRO A 100 2.60 5.75 -3.62
CA PRO A 100 2.25 6.96 -2.89
C PRO A 100 1.65 6.62 -1.52
N LEU A 101 1.86 7.50 -0.54
CA LEU A 101 1.36 7.35 0.83
C LEU A 101 -0.05 7.89 1.02
N SER A 102 -0.45 8.84 0.18
CA SER A 102 -1.76 9.49 0.28
C SER A 102 -2.32 9.84 -1.08
N ALA A 103 -3.62 10.09 -1.12
CA ALA A 103 -4.30 10.71 -2.25
C ALA A 103 -5.27 11.78 -1.74
N VAL A 104 -5.45 12.84 -2.55
CA VAL A 104 -6.44 13.89 -2.28
C VAL A 104 -7.45 13.90 -3.42
N ILE A 105 -8.73 13.79 -3.07
CA ILE A 105 -9.83 13.79 -4.02
C ILE A 105 -10.50 15.18 -3.97
N GLU A 106 -10.52 15.87 -5.11
CA GLU A 106 -11.17 17.17 -5.31
C GLU A 106 -10.77 18.23 -4.25
N GLU A 107 -9.52 18.19 -3.77
CA GLU A 107 -9.00 19.09 -2.74
C GLU A 107 -9.83 19.09 -1.42
N ARG A 108 -10.57 18.01 -1.16
CA ARG A 108 -11.53 17.92 -0.04
C ARG A 108 -11.42 16.66 0.79
N ILE A 109 -11.04 15.54 0.18
CA ILE A 109 -10.98 14.24 0.84
C ILE A 109 -9.55 13.77 0.80
N ILE A 110 -8.94 13.59 1.96
CA ILE A 110 -7.66 12.89 2.08
C ILE A 110 -7.90 11.39 2.28
N CYS A 111 -7.17 10.58 1.55
CA CYS A 111 -7.16 9.14 1.66
C CYS A 111 -5.77 8.67 2.09
N LEU A 112 -5.70 7.87 3.12
CA LEU A 112 -4.51 7.30 3.72
C LEU A 112 -4.77 5.83 4.02
N HIS A 113 -3.73 5.04 4.27
CA HIS A 113 -3.88 3.67 4.70
C HIS A 113 -4.23 3.56 6.19
N GLY A 114 -3.36 4.03 7.07
CA GLY A 114 -3.55 4.00 8.52
C GLY A 114 -4.38 5.19 8.98
N GLY A 115 -3.76 6.33 9.21
CA GLY A 115 -4.49 7.48 9.74
C GLY A 115 -3.65 8.75 9.81
N ILE A 116 -4.20 9.73 10.54
CA ILE A 116 -3.56 11.02 10.78
C ILE A 116 -2.95 10.99 12.18
N GLY A 117 -1.62 11.02 12.23
CA GLY A 117 -0.88 11.16 13.47
C GLY A 117 -0.46 12.60 13.75
N SER A 118 0.21 12.79 14.87
CA SER A 118 0.62 14.12 15.35
C SER A 118 1.68 14.79 14.46
N ALA A 119 2.41 14.05 13.65
CA ALA A 119 3.44 14.58 12.78
C ALA A 119 2.88 15.20 11.48
N LEU A 120 1.65 14.87 11.08
CA LEU A 120 1.01 15.43 9.88
C LEU A 120 0.43 16.81 10.18
N VAL A 121 1.14 17.86 9.80
CA VAL A 121 0.69 19.26 9.95
C VAL A 121 0.15 19.83 8.64
N SER A 122 0.71 19.40 7.49
CA SER A 122 0.24 19.81 6.17
C SER A 122 0.46 18.73 5.12
N LEU A 123 -0.32 18.77 4.03
CA LEU A 123 -0.20 17.82 2.93
C LEU A 123 1.12 17.98 2.14
N GLU A 124 1.67 19.18 2.11
CA GLU A 124 2.94 19.45 1.46
C GLU A 124 4.09 18.64 2.08
N GLN A 125 4.01 18.29 3.38
CA GLN A 125 5.00 17.42 4.01
C GLN A 125 5.04 16.03 3.36
N VAL A 126 3.88 15.50 3.00
CA VAL A 126 3.77 14.18 2.35
C VAL A 126 4.32 14.22 0.92
N ASP A 127 4.06 15.31 0.19
CA ASP A 127 4.59 15.51 -1.17
C ASP A 127 6.12 15.63 -1.20
N GLN A 128 6.72 16.08 -0.11
CA GLN A 128 8.17 16.22 0.00
C GLN A 128 8.91 14.92 0.34
N ILE A 129 8.19 13.87 0.75
CA ILE A 129 8.79 12.57 1.04
C ILE A 129 9.34 11.98 -0.27
N PRO A 130 10.67 11.74 -0.34
CA PRO A 130 11.28 11.23 -1.57
C PRO A 130 10.88 9.78 -1.82
N ARG A 131 10.79 9.41 -3.08
CA ARG A 131 10.62 8.01 -3.51
C ARG A 131 11.77 7.60 -4.44
N PRO A 132 12.27 6.37 -4.40
CA PRO A 132 11.75 5.25 -3.61
C PRO A 132 11.90 5.49 -2.10
N LEU A 133 10.93 5.01 -1.31
CA LEU A 133 10.88 5.16 0.14
C LEU A 133 11.07 3.81 0.81
N GLU A 134 12.21 3.59 1.44
CA GLU A 134 12.41 2.49 2.38
C GLU A 134 11.89 2.93 3.76
N VAL A 135 10.96 2.17 4.34
CA VAL A 135 10.38 2.49 5.65
C VAL A 135 11.40 2.21 6.75
N ILE A 136 11.63 3.17 7.63
CA ILE A 136 12.53 3.06 8.75
C ILE A 136 11.73 2.74 10.01
N HIS A 137 12.02 1.59 10.63
CA HIS A 137 11.30 1.11 11.82
C HIS A 137 11.79 1.72 13.14
N GLU A 138 13.03 2.25 13.17
CA GLU A 138 13.56 2.99 14.31
C GLU A 138 13.43 4.50 14.03
N VAL A 139 12.31 5.06 14.45
CA VAL A 139 11.99 6.47 14.21
C VAL A 139 12.92 7.39 14.99
N SER A 140 13.57 8.31 14.29
CA SER A 140 14.50 9.30 14.86
C SER A 140 14.24 10.73 14.37
N THR A 141 13.44 10.91 13.33
CA THR A 141 13.11 12.23 12.78
C THR A 141 11.60 12.43 12.64
N PRO A 142 11.11 13.68 12.61
CA PRO A 142 9.70 13.97 12.37
C PRO A 142 9.19 13.44 11.03
N GLU A 143 10.02 13.41 10.00
CA GLU A 143 9.65 12.89 8.68
C GLU A 143 9.43 11.36 8.73
N GLN A 144 10.26 10.64 9.49
CA GLN A 144 10.08 9.20 9.71
C GLN A 144 8.82 8.93 10.53
N GLN A 145 8.55 9.75 11.56
CA GLN A 145 7.32 9.66 12.34
C GLN A 145 6.09 9.89 11.46
N LEU A 146 6.14 10.87 10.55
CA LEU A 146 5.06 11.12 9.60
C LEU A 146 4.74 9.89 8.75
N VAL A 147 5.76 9.20 8.23
CA VAL A 147 5.58 7.96 7.43
C VAL A 147 4.94 6.87 8.29
N VAL A 148 5.44 6.67 9.51
CA VAL A 148 4.89 5.67 10.43
C VAL A 148 3.44 6.00 10.80
N ASP A 149 3.13 7.25 11.11
CA ASP A 149 1.76 7.68 11.42
C ASP A 149 0.80 7.36 10.25
N ILE A 150 1.17 7.72 9.03
CA ILE A 150 0.34 7.49 7.84
C ILE A 150 0.08 6.00 7.58
N LEU A 151 1.05 5.14 7.87
CA LEU A 151 0.97 3.70 7.59
C LEU A 151 0.38 2.88 8.74
N TRP A 152 0.50 3.35 10.01
CA TRP A 152 0.23 2.53 11.17
C TRP A 152 -0.80 3.09 12.15
N SER A 153 -1.21 4.36 12.01
CA SER A 153 -2.23 4.91 12.92
C SER A 153 -3.57 4.23 12.72
N ASP A 154 -4.26 4.00 13.84
CA ASP A 154 -5.62 3.50 13.88
C ASP A 154 -6.54 4.55 14.54
N PRO A 155 -7.80 4.67 14.12
CA PRO A 155 -8.76 5.50 14.83
C PRO A 155 -9.06 4.91 16.21
N THR A 156 -9.22 5.77 17.21
CA THR A 156 -9.60 5.37 18.57
C THR A 156 -10.96 5.94 18.94
N ASP A 157 -11.72 5.21 19.76
CA ASP A 157 -12.97 5.67 20.34
C ASP A 157 -12.77 6.51 21.63
N SER A 158 -11.52 6.67 22.07
CA SER A 158 -11.17 7.33 23.32
C SER A 158 -10.22 8.50 23.12
N ASP A 159 -10.69 9.72 23.44
CA ASP A 159 -9.86 10.94 23.42
C ASP A 159 -8.73 10.91 24.47
N SER A 160 -8.71 9.91 25.37
CA SER A 160 -7.67 9.73 26.38
C SER A 160 -6.52 8.84 25.89
N GLU A 161 -6.68 8.15 24.78
CA GLU A 161 -5.61 7.36 24.17
C GLU A 161 -4.77 8.29 23.29
N LEU A 162 -3.51 8.43 23.65
CA LEU A 162 -2.53 9.02 22.75
C LEU A 162 -2.26 8.01 21.64
N GLY A 163 -2.40 8.43 20.41
CA GLY A 163 -2.06 7.61 19.25
C GLY A 163 -0.65 7.03 19.36
N ILE A 164 -0.46 5.88 18.75
CA ILE A 164 0.83 5.20 18.71
C ILE A 164 1.83 6.04 17.92
#